data_eff2d8108a6b905462beca2cf24afaec
#
_entry.id   eff2d8108a6b905462beca2cf24afaec
#
_cell.length_a   1.000
_cell.length_b   1.000
_cell.length_c   1.000
_cell.angle_alpha   90.00
_cell.angle_beta   90.00
_cell.angle_gamma   90.00
#
_symmetry.space_group_name_H-M   'P 1'
#
loop_
_entity.id
_entity.type
_entity.pdbx_description
1 polymer ?
#
loop_
_entity_poly.entity_id
_entity_poly.type
_entity_poly.pdbx_seq_one_letter_code
_entity_poly.pdbx_strand_id
1 'polypeptide(L)'
;MHSTGVAIACLTVAAASVIGVSVPSTWTLFGLAACIAIVAVPHGGLDHLTGRKLLADRLGSMWSLVFFPGYLVITSVVVVGWFTLPLATAVIFFVLSAWHFGFEDDRSRFHSKLADSICAIAIGGLVIWIPMLTQAEGVGSILQSIVPPGLSVLIPVIIQTSQAIACVFIPVAALVIARDAIRGNLSRAFRNTSFSLLFALTDVLISFGIYFCGWHSIRGLARLAKDHGMSPLQLASATAPLSLGAIGLAGIGMWFWSSGQGVSEATSRTVFVALSAMAVPHLLLHGPITEVVMKPACGGSESLEIVEATS
;
A
#
# COMPACT_ATOMS: atom_id res chain seq x y z
N MET A 1 -3.60 -13.38 17.76
CA MET A 1 -3.54 -14.63 16.96
C MET A 1 -3.22 -14.37 15.48
N HIS A 2 -3.89 -13.45 14.79
CA HIS A 2 -3.64 -13.20 13.35
C HIS A 2 -2.19 -12.77 13.04
N SER A 3 -1.59 -11.87 13.82
CA SER A 3 -0.21 -11.40 13.63
C SER A 3 0.84 -12.52 13.67
N THR A 4 0.71 -13.42 14.65
CA THR A 4 1.64 -14.55 14.81
C THR A 4 1.48 -15.58 13.68
N GLY A 5 0.24 -15.87 13.29
CA GLY A 5 -0.02 -16.79 12.17
C GLY A 5 0.56 -16.29 10.84
N VAL A 6 0.42 -15.00 10.54
CA VAL A 6 1.03 -14.39 9.34
C VAL A 6 2.56 -14.41 9.43
N ALA A 7 3.15 -14.09 10.59
CA ALA A 7 4.60 -14.14 10.75
C ALA A 7 5.17 -15.55 10.53
N ILE A 8 4.48 -16.58 11.04
CA ILE A 8 4.88 -17.98 10.81
C ILE A 8 4.76 -18.33 9.32
N ALA A 9 3.66 -17.95 8.65
CA ALA A 9 3.50 -18.19 7.23
C ALA A 9 4.61 -17.51 6.40
N CYS A 10 4.99 -16.27 6.72
CA CYS A 10 6.10 -15.57 6.09
C CYS A 10 7.43 -16.33 6.24
N LEU A 11 7.73 -16.80 7.44
CA LEU A 11 8.96 -17.58 7.69
C LEU A 11 8.95 -18.92 6.97
N THR A 12 7.78 -19.60 6.90
CA THR A 12 7.63 -20.85 6.15
C THR A 12 7.91 -20.66 4.67
N VAL A 13 7.34 -19.59 4.06
CA VAL A 13 7.55 -19.27 2.64
C VAL A 13 9.00 -18.87 2.39
N ALA A 14 9.59 -18.04 3.26
CA ALA A 14 11.01 -17.68 3.15
C ALA A 14 11.92 -18.90 3.24
N ALA A 15 11.67 -19.81 4.17
CA ALA A 15 12.42 -21.07 4.29
C ALA A 15 12.25 -21.96 3.05
N ALA A 16 11.03 -22.08 2.52
CA ALA A 16 10.77 -22.82 1.28
C ALA A 16 11.55 -22.25 0.09
N SER A 17 11.63 -20.93 -0.02
CA SER A 17 12.43 -20.27 -1.07
C SER A 17 13.92 -20.56 -0.94
N VAL A 18 14.47 -20.56 0.30
CA VAL A 18 15.89 -20.86 0.56
C VAL A 18 16.25 -22.30 0.18
N ILE A 19 15.36 -23.28 0.39
CA ILE A 19 15.57 -24.68 -0.02
C ILE A 19 15.26 -24.94 -1.49
N GLY A 20 15.04 -23.88 -2.30
CA GLY A 20 14.91 -23.97 -3.75
C GLY A 20 13.49 -24.22 -4.26
N VAL A 21 12.45 -24.14 -3.40
CA VAL A 21 11.06 -24.16 -3.88
C VAL A 21 10.78 -22.86 -4.64
N SER A 22 10.50 -22.98 -5.93
CA SER A 22 10.17 -21.83 -6.80
C SER A 22 8.85 -22.05 -7.52
N VAL A 23 8.14 -20.97 -7.77
CA VAL A 23 6.92 -20.94 -8.57
C VAL A 23 7.24 -20.20 -9.86
N PRO A 24 6.85 -20.72 -11.04
CA PRO A 24 7.07 -20.00 -12.31
C PRO A 24 6.51 -18.58 -12.25
N SER A 25 7.27 -17.60 -12.71
CA SER A 25 6.93 -16.17 -12.63
C SER A 25 5.56 -15.84 -13.24
N THR A 26 5.18 -16.52 -14.31
CA THR A 26 3.86 -16.36 -14.95
C THR A 26 2.72 -16.73 -14.01
N TRP A 27 2.81 -17.86 -13.31
CA TRP A 27 1.79 -18.29 -12.34
C TRP A 27 1.75 -17.37 -11.12
N THR A 28 2.91 -16.90 -10.68
CA THR A 28 3.02 -15.93 -9.60
C THR A 28 2.33 -14.62 -9.97
N LEU A 29 2.55 -14.11 -11.19
CA LEU A 29 1.94 -12.87 -11.68
C LEU A 29 0.41 -12.99 -11.79
N PHE A 30 -0.11 -14.05 -12.39
CA PHE A 30 -1.56 -14.25 -12.51
C PHE A 30 -2.21 -14.49 -11.14
N GLY A 31 -1.54 -15.24 -10.26
CA GLY A 31 -1.99 -15.43 -8.88
C GLY A 31 -2.06 -14.11 -8.11
N LEU A 32 -1.02 -13.26 -8.24
CA LEU A 32 -1.00 -11.92 -7.68
C LEU A 32 -2.13 -11.04 -8.24
N ALA A 33 -2.33 -11.03 -9.55
CA ALA A 33 -3.40 -10.28 -10.21
C ALA A 33 -4.78 -10.70 -9.68
N ALA A 34 -5.02 -11.99 -9.53
CA ALA A 34 -6.26 -12.52 -8.95
C ALA A 34 -6.44 -12.11 -7.47
N CYS A 35 -5.38 -12.23 -6.66
CA CYS A 35 -5.42 -11.81 -5.25
C CYS A 35 -5.69 -10.29 -5.12
N ILE A 36 -5.07 -9.46 -5.96
CA ILE A 36 -5.33 -8.03 -6.00
C ILE A 36 -6.78 -7.76 -6.36
N ALA A 37 -7.32 -8.38 -7.39
CA ALA A 37 -8.70 -8.18 -7.82
C ALA A 37 -9.72 -8.58 -6.74
N ILE A 38 -9.46 -9.68 -6.00
CA ILE A 38 -10.40 -10.24 -5.01
C ILE A 38 -10.27 -9.56 -3.64
N VAL A 39 -9.09 -9.11 -3.25
CA VAL A 39 -8.83 -8.62 -1.88
C VAL A 39 -8.43 -7.15 -1.86
N ALA A 40 -7.45 -6.76 -2.68
CA ALA A 40 -6.90 -5.42 -2.60
C ALA A 40 -7.81 -4.36 -3.24
N VAL A 41 -8.42 -4.65 -4.39
CA VAL A 41 -9.37 -3.73 -5.05
C VAL A 41 -10.59 -3.45 -4.18
N PRO A 42 -11.26 -4.46 -3.55
CA PRO A 42 -12.32 -4.21 -2.57
C PRO A 42 -11.89 -3.38 -1.36
N HIS A 43 -10.62 -3.47 -0.92
CA HIS A 43 -10.13 -2.62 0.16
C HIS A 43 -10.24 -1.13 -0.18
N GLY A 44 -9.84 -0.70 -1.38
CA GLY A 44 -10.04 0.66 -1.89
C GLY A 44 -11.50 0.97 -2.29
N GLY A 45 -12.34 -0.04 -2.49
CA GLY A 45 -13.74 0.12 -2.90
C GLY A 45 -14.63 0.86 -1.89
N LEU A 46 -14.18 1.06 -0.64
CA LEU A 46 -14.87 1.83 0.41
C LEU A 46 -14.43 3.30 0.49
N ASP A 47 -13.52 3.75 -0.34
CA ASP A 47 -13.01 5.14 -0.32
C ASP A 47 -14.13 6.18 -0.46
N HIS A 48 -15.19 5.85 -1.18
CA HIS A 48 -16.35 6.71 -1.33
C HIS A 48 -17.10 6.96 0.01
N LEU A 49 -17.08 6.02 0.94
CA LEU A 49 -17.67 6.22 2.27
C LEU A 49 -16.83 7.17 3.10
N THR A 50 -15.51 7.06 3.02
CA THR A 50 -14.58 8.00 3.64
C THR A 50 -14.72 9.39 3.00
N GLY A 51 -14.73 9.47 1.67
CA GLY A 51 -14.96 10.70 0.93
C GLY A 51 -16.29 11.37 1.30
N ARG A 52 -17.37 10.61 1.46
CA ARG A 52 -18.66 11.12 1.92
C ARG A 52 -18.55 11.75 3.31
N LYS A 53 -17.94 11.04 4.28
CA LYS A 53 -17.73 11.58 5.64
C LYS A 53 -16.94 12.90 5.64
N LEU A 54 -15.99 13.05 4.70
CA LEU A 54 -15.14 14.22 4.59
C LEU A 54 -15.85 15.42 3.99
N LEU A 55 -16.70 15.20 2.99
CA LEU A 55 -17.20 16.25 2.11
C LEU A 55 -18.68 16.55 2.32
N ALA A 56 -19.49 15.60 2.83
CA ALA A 56 -20.94 15.76 2.90
C ALA A 56 -21.38 16.88 3.85
N ASP A 57 -20.66 17.11 4.95
CA ASP A 57 -20.98 18.20 5.90
C ASP A 57 -20.80 19.58 5.28
N ARG A 58 -19.89 19.71 4.28
CA ARG A 58 -19.60 20.98 3.61
C ARG A 58 -20.37 21.15 2.29
N LEU A 59 -20.61 20.06 1.57
CA LEU A 59 -21.13 20.07 0.19
C LEU A 59 -22.54 19.48 0.07
N GLY A 60 -23.10 18.96 1.17
CA GLY A 60 -24.41 18.29 1.15
C GLY A 60 -24.46 17.17 0.13
N SER A 61 -25.49 17.11 -0.69
CA SER A 61 -25.67 16.11 -1.76
C SER A 61 -24.65 16.20 -2.90
N MET A 62 -23.96 17.33 -3.04
CA MET A 62 -22.99 17.56 -4.11
C MET A 62 -21.61 16.93 -3.84
N TRP A 63 -21.39 16.31 -2.66
CA TRP A 63 -20.11 15.70 -2.29
C TRP A 63 -19.57 14.73 -3.36
N SER A 64 -20.45 13.95 -3.98
CA SER A 64 -20.10 12.95 -4.99
C SER A 64 -19.59 13.58 -6.30
N LEU A 65 -20.11 14.75 -6.67
CA LEU A 65 -19.69 15.50 -7.86
C LEU A 65 -18.28 16.09 -7.70
N VAL A 66 -17.79 16.21 -6.48
CA VAL A 66 -16.40 16.63 -6.21
C VAL A 66 -15.50 15.42 -5.99
N PHE A 67 -15.98 14.44 -5.23
CA PHE A 67 -15.20 13.26 -4.86
C PHE A 67 -14.80 12.41 -6.08
N PHE A 68 -15.76 11.95 -6.88
CA PHE A 68 -15.46 11.03 -7.98
C PHE A 68 -14.61 11.68 -9.10
N PRO A 69 -14.90 12.89 -9.59
CA PRO A 69 -14.01 13.55 -10.54
C PRO A 69 -12.62 13.84 -9.96
N GLY A 70 -12.52 14.26 -8.70
CA GLY A 70 -11.25 14.49 -8.03
C GLY A 70 -10.42 13.20 -7.93
N TYR A 71 -11.05 12.09 -7.55
CA TYR A 71 -10.43 10.78 -7.51
C TYR A 71 -9.91 10.36 -8.90
N LEU A 72 -10.73 10.50 -9.94
CA LEU A 72 -10.36 10.18 -11.32
C LEU A 72 -9.23 11.08 -11.85
N VAL A 73 -9.23 12.37 -11.53
CA VAL A 73 -8.15 13.29 -11.91
C VAL A 73 -6.82 12.83 -11.30
N ILE A 74 -6.78 12.53 -10.00
CA ILE A 74 -5.56 12.06 -9.32
C ILE A 74 -5.11 10.74 -9.94
N THR A 75 -6.02 9.78 -10.14
CA THR A 75 -5.75 8.51 -10.82
C THR A 75 -5.13 8.74 -12.20
N SER A 76 -5.73 9.63 -13.02
CA SER A 76 -5.23 9.96 -14.36
C SER A 76 -3.84 10.61 -14.33
N VAL A 77 -3.58 11.49 -13.37
CA VAL A 77 -2.26 12.12 -13.19
C VAL A 77 -1.19 11.06 -12.91
N VAL A 78 -1.48 10.05 -12.10
CA VAL A 78 -0.53 8.96 -11.83
C VAL A 78 -0.28 8.12 -13.08
N VAL A 79 -1.34 7.76 -13.84
CA VAL A 79 -1.19 7.05 -15.10
C VAL A 79 -0.32 7.83 -16.07
N VAL A 80 -0.63 9.11 -16.32
CA VAL A 80 0.16 9.98 -17.19
C VAL A 80 1.59 10.10 -16.69
N GLY A 81 1.77 10.24 -15.37
CA GLY A 81 3.08 10.32 -14.74
C GLY A 81 3.99 9.12 -15.05
N TRP A 82 3.46 7.90 -15.04
CA TRP A 82 4.23 6.71 -15.43
C TRP A 82 4.74 6.77 -16.87
N PHE A 83 3.96 7.37 -17.78
CA PHE A 83 4.32 7.44 -19.19
C PHE A 83 5.15 8.67 -19.57
N THR A 84 5.21 9.70 -18.72
CA THR A 84 5.92 10.96 -19.01
C THR A 84 7.07 11.26 -18.05
N LEU A 85 6.92 10.96 -16.77
CA LEU A 85 7.85 11.28 -15.67
C LEU A 85 8.06 10.07 -14.75
N PRO A 86 8.48 8.89 -15.26
CA PRO A 86 8.50 7.63 -14.51
C PRO A 86 9.37 7.70 -13.24
N LEU A 87 10.50 8.41 -13.26
CA LEU A 87 11.35 8.56 -12.08
C LEU A 87 10.63 9.29 -10.95
N ALA A 88 10.03 10.45 -11.23
CA ALA A 88 9.32 11.22 -10.22
C ALA A 88 8.10 10.44 -9.70
N THR A 89 7.34 9.80 -10.59
CA THR A 89 6.18 9.00 -10.25
C THR A 89 6.54 7.81 -9.36
N ALA A 90 7.61 7.09 -9.70
CA ALA A 90 8.09 5.96 -8.91
C ALA A 90 8.52 6.40 -7.50
N VAL A 91 9.36 7.43 -7.39
CA VAL A 91 9.86 7.90 -6.08
C VAL A 91 8.71 8.41 -5.21
N ILE A 92 7.81 9.23 -5.75
CA ILE A 92 6.65 9.73 -5.01
C ILE A 92 5.75 8.57 -4.59
N PHE A 93 5.43 7.65 -5.49
CA PHE A 93 4.59 6.49 -5.19
C PHE A 93 5.21 5.60 -4.11
N PHE A 94 6.50 5.29 -4.19
CA PHE A 94 7.18 4.44 -3.21
C PHE A 94 7.24 5.08 -1.82
N VAL A 95 7.54 6.38 -1.73
CA VAL A 95 7.57 7.08 -0.44
C VAL A 95 6.18 7.20 0.17
N LEU A 96 5.17 7.56 -0.62
CA LEU A 96 3.78 7.63 -0.14
C LEU A 96 3.27 6.25 0.30
N SER A 97 3.56 5.20 -0.46
CA SER A 97 3.19 3.82 -0.11
C SER A 97 3.86 3.36 1.16
N ALA A 98 5.17 3.61 1.31
CA ALA A 98 5.92 3.28 2.52
C ALA A 98 5.34 3.97 3.74
N TRP A 99 5.02 5.25 3.63
CA TRP A 99 4.41 6.03 4.70
C TRP A 99 3.02 5.49 5.09
N HIS A 100 2.16 5.23 4.11
CA HIS A 100 0.83 4.68 4.33
C HIS A 100 0.88 3.31 5.02
N PHE A 101 1.68 2.37 4.48
CA PHE A 101 1.80 1.04 5.06
C PHE A 101 2.27 1.09 6.52
N GLY A 102 3.26 1.94 6.82
CA GLY A 102 3.73 2.10 8.19
C GLY A 102 2.69 2.74 9.11
N PHE A 103 1.97 3.74 8.61
CA PHE A 103 0.93 4.42 9.38
C PHE A 103 -0.27 3.52 9.66
N GLU A 104 -0.69 2.72 8.68
CA GLU A 104 -1.83 1.83 8.79
C GLU A 104 -1.51 0.51 9.51
N ASP A 105 -0.35 -0.09 9.23
CA ASP A 105 -0.02 -1.44 9.69
C ASP A 105 0.84 -1.47 10.95
N ASP A 106 1.59 -0.40 11.22
CA ASP A 106 2.46 -0.30 12.39
C ASP A 106 2.28 1.05 13.09
N ARG A 107 1.32 1.14 13.99
CA ARG A 107 1.04 2.35 14.78
C ARG A 107 2.05 2.56 15.91
N SER A 108 3.34 2.43 15.61
CA SER A 108 4.42 2.82 16.52
C SER A 108 4.37 4.33 16.74
N ARG A 109 4.09 4.77 17.98
CA ARG A 109 4.08 6.18 18.30
C ARG A 109 5.37 6.60 19.00
N PHE A 110 5.89 7.72 18.57
CA PHE A 110 7.02 8.42 19.14
C PHE A 110 6.55 9.76 19.72
N HIS A 111 7.44 10.51 20.32
CA HIS A 111 7.09 11.78 20.97
C HIS A 111 6.90 12.95 19.99
N SER A 112 7.19 12.77 18.70
CA SER A 112 7.01 13.81 17.68
C SER A 112 6.41 13.27 16.39
N LYS A 113 5.58 14.07 15.72
CA LYS A 113 4.96 13.73 14.43
C LYS A 113 5.99 13.41 13.34
N LEU A 114 7.12 14.10 13.37
CA LEU A 114 8.21 13.87 12.40
C LEU A 114 8.86 12.50 12.63
N ALA A 115 9.16 12.15 13.89
CA ALA A 115 9.72 10.84 14.22
C ALA A 115 8.72 9.72 13.87
N ASP A 116 7.43 9.92 14.13
CA ASP A 116 6.37 8.98 13.76
C ASP A 116 6.35 8.75 12.23
N SER A 117 6.45 9.82 11.43
CA SER A 117 6.47 9.72 9.96
C SER A 117 7.73 9.02 9.43
N ILE A 118 8.91 9.35 9.97
CA ILE A 118 10.18 8.70 9.59
C ILE A 118 10.12 7.21 9.90
N CYS A 119 9.66 6.83 11.09
CA CYS A 119 9.55 5.42 11.49
C CYS A 119 8.47 4.69 10.69
N ALA A 120 7.36 5.35 10.35
CA ALA A 120 6.33 4.79 9.48
C ALA A 120 6.90 4.49 8.09
N ILE A 121 7.61 5.45 7.46
CA ILE A 121 8.27 5.24 6.15
C ILE A 121 9.29 4.10 6.24
N ALA A 122 10.04 4.00 7.32
CA ALA A 122 11.04 2.96 7.49
C ALA A 122 10.40 1.56 7.58
N ILE A 123 9.43 1.37 8.46
CA ILE A 123 8.77 0.07 8.67
C ILE A 123 7.84 -0.29 7.52
N GLY A 124 6.99 0.64 7.09
CA GLY A 124 6.07 0.38 5.99
C GLY A 124 6.76 0.22 4.65
N GLY A 125 7.96 0.82 4.51
CA GLY A 125 8.77 0.71 3.31
C GLY A 125 9.57 -0.59 3.21
N LEU A 126 9.61 -1.47 4.21
CA LEU A 126 10.34 -2.74 4.13
C LEU A 126 9.96 -3.56 2.89
N VAL A 127 8.68 -3.54 2.49
CA VAL A 127 8.16 -4.19 1.27
C VAL A 127 8.71 -3.60 -0.04
N ILE A 128 9.24 -2.39 0.00
CA ILE A 128 9.82 -1.67 -1.13
C ILE A 128 11.35 -1.68 -1.03
N TRP A 129 11.88 -1.24 0.11
CA TRP A 129 13.32 -1.00 0.29
C TRP A 129 14.15 -2.26 0.27
N ILE A 130 13.66 -3.37 0.87
CA ILE A 130 14.42 -4.63 0.89
C ILE A 130 14.52 -5.23 -0.52
N PRO A 131 13.42 -5.43 -1.31
CA PRO A 131 13.54 -5.92 -2.67
C PRO A 131 14.41 -5.04 -3.58
N MET A 132 14.40 -3.72 -3.42
CA MET A 132 15.28 -2.82 -4.18
C MET A 132 16.76 -3.13 -3.97
N LEU A 133 17.16 -3.59 -2.76
CA LEU A 133 18.55 -3.97 -2.47
C LEU A 133 18.87 -5.41 -2.84
N THR A 134 17.94 -6.34 -2.60
CA THR A 134 18.22 -7.79 -2.68
C THR A 134 17.76 -8.41 -3.99
N GLN A 135 16.82 -7.79 -4.71
CA GLN A 135 16.15 -8.32 -5.89
C GLN A 135 16.01 -7.28 -7.02
N ALA A 136 17.05 -6.46 -7.22
CA ALA A 136 17.03 -5.36 -8.18
C ALA A 136 16.68 -5.80 -9.61
N GLU A 137 17.07 -6.99 -10.04
CA GLU A 137 16.73 -7.56 -11.36
C GLU A 137 15.23 -7.85 -11.46
N GLY A 138 14.63 -8.48 -10.44
CA GLY A 138 13.18 -8.75 -10.40
C GLY A 138 12.37 -7.47 -10.42
N VAL A 139 12.75 -6.47 -9.61
CA VAL A 139 12.11 -5.14 -9.64
C VAL A 139 12.32 -4.47 -10.99
N GLY A 140 13.51 -4.57 -11.58
CA GLY A 140 13.83 -4.04 -12.91
C GLY A 140 12.93 -4.62 -13.99
N SER A 141 12.64 -5.92 -13.96
CA SER A 141 11.71 -6.58 -14.89
C SER A 141 10.29 -6.05 -14.77
N ILE A 142 9.82 -5.76 -13.54
CA ILE A 142 8.52 -5.12 -13.32
C ILE A 142 8.52 -3.71 -13.90
N LEU A 143 9.54 -2.92 -13.61
CA LEU A 143 9.67 -1.55 -14.13
C LEU A 143 9.74 -1.51 -15.66
N GLN A 144 10.39 -2.49 -16.29
CA GLN A 144 10.43 -2.63 -17.76
C GLN A 144 9.03 -2.81 -18.37
N SER A 145 8.13 -3.51 -17.68
CA SER A 145 6.75 -3.64 -18.16
C SER A 145 5.94 -2.33 -18.03
N ILE A 146 6.29 -1.44 -17.09
CA ILE A 146 5.55 -0.20 -16.79
C ILE A 146 6.08 0.98 -17.60
N VAL A 147 7.40 1.19 -17.56
CA VAL A 147 8.07 2.34 -18.15
C VAL A 147 8.09 2.21 -19.67
N PRO A 148 7.71 3.26 -20.44
CA PRO A 148 7.78 3.23 -21.90
C PRO A 148 9.19 2.91 -22.41
N PRO A 149 9.33 2.15 -23.52
CA PRO A 149 10.64 1.79 -24.07
C PRO A 149 11.57 2.98 -24.31
N GLY A 150 11.04 4.13 -24.75
CA GLY A 150 11.81 5.36 -24.97
C GLY A 150 12.38 6.00 -23.69
N LEU A 151 11.88 5.59 -22.50
CA LEU A 151 12.32 6.08 -21.19
C LEU A 151 12.99 4.99 -20.35
N SER A 152 13.26 3.82 -20.92
CA SER A 152 13.84 2.65 -20.22
C SER A 152 15.22 2.95 -19.60
N VAL A 153 15.97 3.91 -20.15
CA VAL A 153 17.23 4.42 -19.58
C VAL A 153 17.06 4.94 -18.14
N LEU A 154 15.86 5.32 -17.73
CA LEU A 154 15.58 5.78 -16.37
C LEU A 154 15.40 4.64 -15.36
N ILE A 155 15.21 3.39 -15.80
CA ILE A 155 15.00 2.25 -14.90
C ILE A 155 16.18 2.04 -13.93
N PRO A 156 17.44 2.00 -14.38
CA PRO A 156 18.57 1.95 -13.46
C PRO A 156 18.63 3.14 -12.50
N VAL A 157 18.24 4.33 -12.94
CA VAL A 157 18.19 5.54 -12.10
C VAL A 157 17.09 5.41 -11.03
N ILE A 158 15.91 4.88 -11.37
CA ILE A 158 14.84 4.60 -10.41
C ILE A 158 15.33 3.62 -9.34
N ILE A 159 15.97 2.53 -9.76
CA ILE A 159 16.50 1.52 -8.84
C ILE A 159 17.58 2.12 -7.94
N GLN A 160 18.58 2.80 -8.48
CA GLN A 160 19.67 3.41 -7.71
C GLN A 160 19.16 4.47 -6.72
N THR A 161 18.22 5.32 -7.15
CA THR A 161 17.59 6.30 -6.27
C THR A 161 16.86 5.62 -5.12
N SER A 162 16.09 4.55 -5.42
CA SER A 162 15.37 3.78 -4.41
C SER A 162 16.32 3.03 -3.47
N GLN A 163 17.46 2.52 -3.97
CA GLN A 163 18.50 1.90 -3.16
C GLN A 163 19.16 2.93 -2.21
N ALA A 164 19.43 4.15 -2.68
CA ALA A 164 19.94 5.22 -1.83
C ALA A 164 18.96 5.56 -0.68
N ILE A 165 17.66 5.62 -0.98
CA ILE A 165 16.61 5.80 0.02
C ILE A 165 16.58 4.60 0.98
N ALA A 166 16.67 3.39 0.47
CA ALA A 166 16.69 2.16 1.26
C ALA A 166 17.86 2.11 2.26
N CYS A 167 19.06 2.56 1.84
CA CYS A 167 20.23 2.65 2.72
C CYS A 167 20.02 3.57 3.93
N VAL A 168 19.10 4.53 3.85
CA VAL A 168 18.71 5.39 4.98
C VAL A 168 17.65 4.72 5.84
N PHE A 169 16.59 4.19 5.22
CA PHE A 169 15.40 3.74 5.96
C PHE A 169 15.52 2.31 6.53
N ILE A 170 16.31 1.42 5.94
CA ILE A 170 16.50 0.06 6.49
C ILE A 170 17.19 0.09 7.86
N PRO A 171 18.28 0.85 8.09
CA PRO A 171 18.84 1.00 9.44
C PRO A 171 17.83 1.56 10.45
N VAL A 172 17.02 2.55 10.05
CA VAL A 172 15.96 3.10 10.92
C VAL A 172 14.93 2.03 11.26
N ALA A 173 14.50 1.23 10.27
CA ALA A 173 13.58 0.12 10.51
C ALA A 173 14.17 -0.91 11.49
N ALA A 174 15.45 -1.27 11.33
CA ALA A 174 16.15 -2.18 12.24
C ALA A 174 16.19 -1.64 13.68
N LEU A 175 16.44 -0.34 13.85
CA LEU A 175 16.40 0.32 15.16
C LEU A 175 14.98 0.30 15.77
N VAL A 176 13.94 0.53 14.97
CA VAL A 176 12.54 0.45 15.44
C VAL A 176 12.19 -0.97 15.88
N ILE A 177 12.57 -1.99 15.11
CA ILE A 177 12.36 -3.40 15.45
C ILE A 177 13.10 -3.77 16.74
N ALA A 178 14.37 -3.38 16.88
CA ALA A 178 15.16 -3.60 18.08
C ALA A 178 14.55 -2.91 19.31
N ARG A 179 14.13 -1.65 19.16
CA ARG A 179 13.42 -0.90 20.23
C ARG A 179 12.14 -1.61 20.64
N ASP A 180 11.35 -2.12 19.70
CA ASP A 180 10.12 -2.84 20.02
C ASP A 180 10.42 -4.13 20.80
N ALA A 181 11.47 -4.86 20.41
CA ALA A 181 11.93 -6.05 21.15
C ALA A 181 12.36 -5.70 22.58
N ILE A 182 13.18 -4.66 22.76
CA ILE A 182 13.67 -4.21 24.07
C ILE A 182 12.51 -3.74 24.99
N ARG A 183 11.49 -3.11 24.40
CA ARG A 183 10.30 -2.62 25.14
C ARG A 183 9.24 -3.70 25.39
N GLY A 184 9.51 -4.95 25.06
CA GLY A 184 8.60 -6.07 25.27
C GLY A 184 7.48 -6.19 24.21
N ASN A 185 7.50 -5.38 23.15
CA ASN A 185 6.57 -5.49 22.03
C ASN A 185 6.96 -6.63 21.06
N LEU A 186 7.23 -7.82 21.63
CA LEU A 186 7.80 -8.97 20.90
C LEU A 186 6.98 -9.40 19.69
N SER A 187 5.64 -9.36 19.78
CA SER A 187 4.77 -9.72 18.65
C SER A 187 4.97 -8.80 17.45
N ARG A 188 5.20 -7.51 17.66
CA ARG A 188 5.47 -6.53 16.61
C ARG A 188 6.87 -6.70 16.05
N ALA A 189 7.87 -6.82 16.91
CA ALA A 189 9.25 -7.07 16.50
C ALA A 189 9.35 -8.36 15.68
N PHE A 190 8.76 -9.46 16.14
CA PHE A 190 8.74 -10.74 15.45
C PHE A 190 8.07 -10.64 14.07
N ARG A 191 6.91 -9.99 13.97
CA ARG A 191 6.19 -9.78 12.70
C ARG A 191 7.06 -8.99 11.71
N ASN A 192 7.62 -7.85 12.12
CA ASN A 192 8.39 -6.99 11.22
C ASN A 192 9.70 -7.66 10.80
N THR A 193 10.34 -8.44 11.66
CA THR A 193 11.48 -9.30 11.31
C THR A 193 11.08 -10.37 10.30
N SER A 194 9.94 -11.03 10.50
CA SER A 194 9.43 -12.04 9.57
C SER A 194 9.12 -11.47 8.18
N PHE A 195 8.56 -10.25 8.10
CA PHE A 195 8.38 -9.54 6.84
C PHE A 195 9.73 -9.19 6.21
N SER A 196 10.71 -8.71 6.99
CA SER A 196 12.03 -8.41 6.45
C SER A 196 12.69 -9.64 5.81
N LEU A 197 12.60 -10.81 6.46
CA LEU A 197 13.11 -12.06 5.91
C LEU A 197 12.32 -12.51 4.67
N LEU A 198 11.00 -12.39 4.68
CA LEU A 198 10.17 -12.67 3.51
C LEU A 198 10.61 -11.84 2.30
N PHE A 199 10.76 -10.52 2.47
CA PHE A 199 11.15 -9.61 1.37
C PHE A 199 12.59 -9.82 0.90
N ALA A 200 13.48 -10.29 1.76
CA ALA A 200 14.88 -10.53 1.40
C ALA A 200 15.09 -11.86 0.66
N LEU A 201 14.31 -12.90 1.01
CA LEU A 201 14.59 -14.29 0.66
C LEU A 201 13.58 -14.91 -0.33
N THR A 202 12.45 -14.22 -0.61
CA THR A 202 11.37 -14.74 -1.45
C THR A 202 11.17 -13.82 -2.65
N ASP A 203 10.81 -14.39 -3.80
CA ASP A 203 10.48 -13.65 -5.04
C ASP A 203 9.62 -12.40 -4.75
N VAL A 204 9.93 -11.30 -5.45
CA VAL A 204 9.33 -9.99 -5.21
C VAL A 204 7.80 -9.99 -5.37
N LEU A 205 7.24 -10.74 -6.34
CA LEU A 205 5.79 -10.81 -6.56
C LEU A 205 5.10 -11.62 -5.47
N ILE A 206 5.73 -12.71 -5.02
CA ILE A 206 5.22 -13.57 -3.94
C ILE A 206 5.23 -12.80 -2.62
N SER A 207 6.36 -12.20 -2.27
CA SER A 207 6.52 -11.47 -1.02
C SER A 207 5.59 -10.26 -0.95
N PHE A 208 5.47 -9.52 -2.05
CA PHE A 208 4.51 -8.42 -2.18
C PHE A 208 3.07 -8.90 -2.03
N GLY A 209 2.67 -9.99 -2.71
CA GLY A 209 1.32 -10.54 -2.63
C GLY A 209 0.93 -10.98 -1.23
N ILE A 210 1.82 -11.67 -0.52
CA ILE A 210 1.59 -12.11 0.87
C ILE A 210 1.40 -10.89 1.79
N TYR A 211 2.27 -9.89 1.67
CA TYR A 211 2.15 -8.69 2.48
C TYR A 211 0.92 -7.86 2.10
N PHE A 212 0.80 -7.50 0.83
CA PHE A 212 -0.21 -6.56 0.37
C PHE A 212 -1.62 -7.14 0.43
N CYS A 213 -1.85 -8.33 -0.12
CA CYS A 213 -3.16 -8.96 -0.07
C CYS A 213 -3.41 -9.66 1.26
N GLY A 214 -2.44 -10.47 1.76
CA GLY A 214 -2.64 -11.31 2.92
C GLY A 214 -2.59 -10.58 4.27
N TRP A 215 -1.86 -9.47 4.36
CA TRP A 215 -1.75 -8.70 5.60
C TRP A 215 -2.45 -7.35 5.50
N HIS A 216 -1.98 -6.45 4.64
CA HIS A 216 -2.42 -5.06 4.58
C HIS A 216 -3.91 -4.94 4.22
N SER A 217 -4.31 -5.49 3.07
CA SER A 217 -5.68 -5.33 2.56
C SER A 217 -6.72 -6.05 3.40
N ILE A 218 -6.43 -7.26 3.89
CA ILE A 218 -7.36 -7.99 4.79
C ILE A 218 -7.58 -7.22 6.09
N ARG A 219 -6.52 -6.68 6.68
CA ARG A 219 -6.65 -5.87 7.91
C ARG A 219 -7.40 -4.56 7.67
N GLY A 220 -7.12 -3.91 6.55
CA GLY A 220 -7.84 -2.71 6.15
C GLY A 220 -9.34 -2.97 5.97
N LEU A 221 -9.71 -4.02 5.23
CA LEU A 221 -11.10 -4.45 5.09
C LEU A 221 -11.76 -4.77 6.43
N ALA A 222 -11.09 -5.53 7.30
CA ALA A 222 -11.62 -5.88 8.61
C ALA A 222 -11.82 -4.65 9.50
N ARG A 223 -10.92 -3.66 9.43
CA ARG A 223 -11.03 -2.40 10.15
C ARG A 223 -12.21 -1.58 9.64
N LEU A 224 -12.29 -1.37 8.33
CA LEU A 224 -13.39 -0.63 7.70
C LEU A 224 -14.75 -1.28 7.98
N ALA A 225 -14.85 -2.61 7.92
CA ALA A 225 -16.06 -3.33 8.30
C ALA A 225 -16.48 -3.04 9.75
N LYS A 226 -15.51 -3.05 10.67
CA LYS A 226 -15.75 -2.75 12.09
C LYS A 226 -16.15 -1.27 12.30
N ASP A 227 -15.47 -0.34 11.66
CA ASP A 227 -15.71 1.11 11.82
C ASP A 227 -17.06 1.55 11.25
N HIS A 228 -17.58 0.78 10.29
CA HIS A 228 -18.92 0.98 9.71
C HIS A 228 -19.99 0.02 10.22
N GLY A 229 -19.66 -0.90 11.16
CA GLY A 229 -20.61 -1.89 11.68
C GLY A 229 -21.17 -2.84 10.61
N MET A 230 -20.38 -3.14 9.56
CA MET A 230 -20.81 -3.95 8.41
C MET A 230 -20.55 -5.43 8.64
N SER A 231 -21.52 -6.26 8.29
CA SER A 231 -21.29 -7.70 8.11
C SER A 231 -20.46 -7.98 6.84
N PRO A 232 -19.86 -9.18 6.70
CA PRO A 232 -19.08 -9.51 5.49
C PRO A 232 -19.88 -9.37 4.19
N LEU A 233 -21.16 -9.69 4.20
CA LEU A 233 -22.03 -9.57 3.03
C LEU A 233 -22.32 -8.10 2.69
N GLN A 234 -22.57 -7.27 3.70
CA GLN A 234 -22.75 -5.82 3.51
C GLN A 234 -21.47 -5.17 3.00
N LEU A 235 -20.30 -5.58 3.53
CA LEU A 235 -19.01 -5.13 3.04
C LEU A 235 -18.83 -5.49 1.56
N ALA A 236 -19.06 -6.75 1.19
CA ALA A 236 -18.96 -7.20 -0.19
C ALA A 236 -19.90 -6.42 -1.13
N SER A 237 -21.16 -6.21 -0.72
CA SER A 237 -22.12 -5.45 -1.53
C SER A 237 -21.76 -3.96 -1.66
N ALA A 238 -21.20 -3.36 -0.62
CA ALA A 238 -20.79 -1.95 -0.63
C ALA A 238 -19.54 -1.71 -1.50
N THR A 239 -18.61 -2.67 -1.53
CA THR A 239 -17.38 -2.56 -2.34
C THR A 239 -17.58 -2.95 -3.80
N ALA A 240 -18.53 -3.86 -4.09
CA ALA A 240 -18.68 -4.49 -5.40
C ALA A 240 -18.80 -3.50 -6.57
N PRO A 241 -19.62 -2.43 -6.54
CA PRO A 241 -19.80 -1.55 -7.70
C PRO A 241 -18.49 -0.88 -8.14
N LEU A 242 -17.74 -0.32 -7.19
CA LEU A 242 -16.47 0.35 -7.49
C LEU A 242 -15.37 -0.64 -7.83
N SER A 243 -15.34 -1.79 -7.15
CA SER A 243 -14.39 -2.86 -7.45
C SER A 243 -14.58 -3.42 -8.86
N LEU A 244 -15.82 -3.72 -9.26
CA LEU A 244 -16.13 -4.20 -10.61
C LEU A 244 -15.82 -3.14 -11.67
N GLY A 245 -16.10 -1.86 -11.39
CA GLY A 245 -15.72 -0.75 -12.25
C GLY A 245 -14.20 -0.66 -12.46
N ALA A 246 -13.43 -0.74 -11.36
CA ALA A 246 -11.97 -0.69 -11.39
C ALA A 246 -11.38 -1.91 -12.14
N ILE A 247 -11.89 -3.12 -11.88
CA ILE A 247 -11.47 -4.35 -12.58
C ILE A 247 -11.83 -4.26 -14.07
N GLY A 248 -13.01 -3.74 -14.41
CA GLY A 248 -13.42 -3.52 -15.79
C GLY A 248 -12.49 -2.56 -16.55
N LEU A 249 -12.13 -1.42 -15.93
CA LEU A 249 -11.17 -0.47 -16.50
C LEU A 249 -9.78 -1.08 -16.64
N ALA A 250 -9.31 -1.85 -15.66
CA ALA A 250 -8.05 -2.58 -15.76
C ALA A 250 -8.09 -3.62 -16.89
N GLY A 251 -9.22 -4.32 -17.07
CA GLY A 251 -9.44 -5.27 -18.17
C GLY A 251 -9.39 -4.60 -19.54
N ILE A 252 -9.98 -3.40 -19.69
CA ILE A 252 -9.88 -2.59 -20.92
C ILE A 252 -8.43 -2.20 -21.18
N GLY A 253 -7.71 -1.73 -20.17
CA GLY A 253 -6.27 -1.42 -20.28
C GLY A 253 -5.45 -2.64 -20.70
N MET A 254 -5.69 -3.77 -20.08
CA MET A 254 -5.03 -5.03 -20.42
C MET A 254 -5.30 -5.45 -21.88
N TRP A 255 -6.54 -5.36 -22.34
CA TRP A 255 -6.91 -5.67 -23.74
C TRP A 255 -6.17 -4.74 -24.72
N PHE A 256 -6.13 -3.45 -24.42
CA PHE A 256 -5.43 -2.46 -25.25
C PHE A 256 -3.93 -2.76 -25.35
N TRP A 257 -3.28 -3.08 -24.22
CA TRP A 257 -1.84 -3.36 -24.22
C TRP A 257 -1.48 -4.73 -24.78
N SER A 258 -2.35 -5.73 -24.65
CA SER A 258 -2.11 -7.08 -25.19
C SER A 258 -2.05 -7.09 -26.71
N SER A 259 -2.62 -6.10 -27.39
CA SER A 259 -2.59 -5.99 -28.86
C SER A 259 -1.19 -5.75 -29.44
N GLY A 260 -0.23 -5.30 -28.62
CA GLY A 260 1.15 -5.02 -29.06
C GLY A 260 2.24 -5.72 -28.25
N GLN A 261 1.88 -6.50 -27.21
CA GLN A 261 2.82 -7.11 -26.27
C GLN A 261 2.34 -8.50 -25.83
N GLY A 262 3.22 -9.29 -25.22
CA GLY A 262 2.85 -10.58 -24.64
C GLY A 262 1.87 -10.42 -23.47
N VAL A 263 0.97 -11.41 -23.27
CA VAL A 263 -0.05 -11.38 -22.21
C VAL A 263 0.56 -11.17 -20.82
N SER A 264 1.71 -11.75 -20.52
CA SER A 264 2.39 -11.59 -19.25
C SER A 264 2.84 -10.14 -19.02
N GLU A 265 3.41 -9.49 -20.04
CA GLU A 265 3.85 -8.09 -19.96
C GLU A 265 2.65 -7.13 -19.81
N ALA A 266 1.60 -7.36 -20.60
CA ALA A 266 0.35 -6.60 -20.50
C ALA A 266 -0.28 -6.75 -19.10
N THR A 267 -0.27 -7.96 -18.54
CA THR A 267 -0.76 -8.22 -17.17
C THR A 267 0.08 -7.48 -16.14
N SER A 268 1.40 -7.57 -16.20
CA SER A 268 2.31 -6.87 -15.29
C SER A 268 2.08 -5.36 -15.34
N ARG A 269 2.05 -4.79 -16.54
CA ARG A 269 1.76 -3.36 -16.75
C ARG A 269 0.41 -2.97 -16.15
N THR A 270 -0.65 -3.71 -16.46
CA THR A 270 -2.00 -3.44 -15.96
C THR A 270 -2.04 -3.47 -14.46
N VAL A 271 -1.50 -4.53 -13.84
CA VAL A 271 -1.52 -4.70 -12.38
C VAL A 271 -0.82 -3.53 -11.68
N PHE A 272 0.40 -3.21 -12.06
CA PHE A 272 1.18 -2.22 -11.33
C PHE A 272 0.79 -0.78 -11.65
N VAL A 273 0.43 -0.46 -12.91
CA VAL A 273 -0.10 0.88 -13.25
C VAL A 273 -1.45 1.12 -12.59
N ALA A 274 -2.39 0.18 -12.70
CA ALA A 274 -3.70 0.32 -12.08
C ALA A 274 -3.60 0.38 -10.55
N LEU A 275 -2.76 -0.48 -9.94
CA LEU A 275 -2.53 -0.47 -8.50
C LEU A 275 -1.99 0.89 -8.03
N SER A 276 -0.93 1.41 -8.66
CA SER A 276 -0.35 2.71 -8.28
C SER A 276 -1.33 3.86 -8.51
N ALA A 277 -2.07 3.83 -9.62
CA ALA A 277 -3.04 4.86 -9.97
C ALA A 277 -4.22 4.93 -9.00
N MET A 278 -4.69 3.76 -8.51
CA MET A 278 -5.77 3.70 -7.51
C MET A 278 -5.25 3.91 -6.08
N ALA A 279 -4.03 3.48 -5.79
CA ALA A 279 -3.45 3.64 -4.47
C ALA A 279 -3.24 5.10 -4.10
N VAL A 280 -2.76 5.96 -4.99
CA VAL A 280 -2.44 7.36 -4.63
C VAL A 280 -3.65 8.13 -4.08
N PRO A 281 -4.83 8.17 -4.72
CA PRO A 281 -5.99 8.83 -4.11
C PRO A 281 -6.44 8.15 -2.80
N HIS A 282 -6.35 6.81 -2.71
CA HIS A 282 -6.61 6.07 -1.47
C HIS A 282 -5.64 6.49 -0.35
N LEU A 283 -4.34 6.57 -0.61
CA LEU A 283 -3.32 7.02 0.35
C LEU A 283 -3.58 8.44 0.86
N LEU A 284 -4.05 9.33 -0.02
CA LEU A 284 -4.40 10.70 0.35
C LEU A 284 -5.63 10.77 1.24
N LEU A 285 -6.61 9.87 1.04
CA LEU A 285 -7.83 9.80 1.87
C LEU A 285 -7.57 9.23 3.27
N HIS A 286 -6.68 8.26 3.39
CA HIS A 286 -6.42 7.54 4.64
C HIS A 286 -5.11 7.96 5.33
N GLY A 287 -4.45 9.00 4.82
CA GLY A 287 -3.21 9.54 5.37
C GLY A 287 -3.44 10.66 6.40
N PRO A 288 -2.41 11.07 7.15
CA PRO A 288 -2.50 12.17 8.11
C PRO A 288 -2.77 13.53 7.47
N ILE A 289 -2.69 13.66 6.14
CA ILE A 289 -3.16 14.86 5.43
C ILE A 289 -4.65 15.06 5.70
N THR A 290 -5.43 14.00 5.72
CA THR A 290 -6.87 14.03 6.01
C THR A 290 -7.14 14.46 7.45
N GLU A 291 -6.34 14.02 8.43
CA GLU A 291 -6.46 14.46 9.82
C GLU A 291 -6.16 15.97 9.97
N VAL A 292 -5.25 16.51 9.18
CA VAL A 292 -4.90 17.94 9.20
C VAL A 292 -6.01 18.78 8.56
N VAL A 293 -6.57 18.32 7.43
CA VAL A 293 -7.64 19.01 6.71
C VAL A 293 -8.98 18.92 7.45
N MET A 294 -9.17 17.87 8.25
CA MET A 294 -10.40 17.60 8.99
C MET A 294 -10.48 18.23 10.38
N LYS A 295 -9.41 18.84 10.89
CA LYS A 295 -9.56 19.63 12.12
C LYS A 295 -10.55 20.76 11.83
N PRO A 296 -11.73 20.77 12.48
CA PRO A 296 -12.65 21.89 12.30
C PRO A 296 -11.91 23.18 12.66
N ALA A 297 -12.11 24.21 11.85
CA ALA A 297 -11.61 25.57 12.11
C ALA A 297 -12.36 26.23 13.31
N CYS A 298 -12.97 25.43 14.18
CA CYS A 298 -13.60 25.86 15.40
C CYS A 298 -12.58 25.87 16.54
N GLY A 299 -11.92 27.00 16.71
CA GLY A 299 -11.42 27.45 18.01
C GLY A 299 -12.61 27.66 18.94
N GLY A 300 -13.06 26.59 19.59
CA GLY A 300 -13.95 26.60 20.72
C GLY A 300 -13.24 25.88 21.85
N SER A 301 -12.77 26.66 22.84
CA SER A 301 -12.25 26.20 24.10
C SER A 301 -13.33 25.40 24.84
N GLU A 302 -13.32 24.06 24.73
CA GLU A 302 -13.87 23.24 25.79
C GLU A 302 -12.74 22.88 26.74
N SER A 303 -12.66 23.67 27.81
CA SER A 303 -12.01 23.34 29.05
C SER A 303 -12.50 21.98 29.53
N LEU A 304 -11.60 21.00 29.57
CA LEU A 304 -11.78 19.76 30.30
C LEU A 304 -11.95 20.12 31.78
N GLU A 305 -13.18 20.11 32.27
CA GLU A 305 -13.46 19.97 33.68
C GLU A 305 -12.96 18.59 34.13
N ILE A 306 -11.85 18.65 34.86
CA ILE A 306 -11.38 17.54 35.68
C ILE A 306 -12.40 17.38 36.79
N VAL A 307 -13.30 16.43 36.69
CA VAL A 307 -14.09 15.97 37.82
C VAL A 307 -13.18 15.07 38.67
N GLU A 308 -12.56 15.64 39.70
CA GLU A 308 -12.07 14.90 40.83
C GLU A 308 -13.27 14.23 41.51
N ALA A 309 -13.38 12.92 41.43
CA ALA A 309 -14.22 12.13 42.31
C ALA A 309 -13.37 11.67 43.49
N THR A 310 -13.42 12.44 44.57
CA THR A 310 -13.14 11.95 45.92
C THR A 310 -14.34 11.17 46.42
N SER A 311 -14.20 9.90 46.70
CA SER A 311 -14.64 9.14 47.86
C SER A 311 -14.54 7.64 47.60
#